data_0dc018a376e1999c13f0564ec720bd36
#
_entry.id   0dc018a376e1999c13f0564ec720bd36
#
_cell.length_a   1.000
_cell.length_b   1.000
_cell.length_c   1.000
_cell.angle_alpha   90.00
_cell.angle_beta   90.00
_cell.angle_gamma   90.00
#
_symmetry.space_group_name_H-M   'P 1'
#
loop_
_entity.id
_entity.type
_entity.pdbx_description
1 polymer ?
#
loop_
_entity_poly.entity_id
_entity_poly.type
_entity_poly.pdbx_seq_one_letter_code
_entity_poly.pdbx_strand_id
1 'polypeptide(L)'
;MLEKVDLTMKMEKSEYKAKMTALKLQMGKLQRQCKEMGLPIMIVFEGFDAAGKGMQIGKLIQSLDPRGFEVFTVKEETKEEAMHPFLWRFWTKTPPRGRMAVYDGSWYFKVLSDRFEKKMRESEIENCYRSICSFEKQITEDGTLLIKLFLDIDQKEQKKRFDKLMESKDTAWRVTKADLKKNEKYDRYQDMIEEMLQRTDTEYAPWTIVEATDRRYATVKIYTVITQMLTAGIDNRRREIARETAAEVIREAEKEASENRSLMDGATKGFQESVLAKVDLSLCCDRKTYRKKLKEYQKKIEKLHGELYQKRIPVVIGFEGWDAAGKGGAIKRLTEKMDARGYVVNPTAAPNDLEKAHHYLWRFWKNMPKDGHIAIFDRTWYGRVMVERIEGFCTQEEWKRAYKEINDMEKDLADAGAVVLKFWMQIDKKEQEKRFRQRQENPEKQWKITEEDWRNREKWEQYEEAVNEMLIRTSTEYAPWIVVEGNDKYYARLKVLETVIDALEKRISKK
;
A
#
# COMPACT_ATOMS: atom_id res chain seq x y z
N MET A 1 21.19 -11.60 -16.75
CA MET A 1 20.28 -12.73 -16.45
C MET A 1 19.88 -13.45 -17.73
N LEU A 2 19.48 -12.73 -18.78
CA LEU A 2 19.03 -13.30 -20.05
C LEU A 2 20.14 -14.03 -20.82
N GLU A 3 21.39 -13.56 -20.75
CA GLU A 3 22.54 -14.22 -21.42
C GLU A 3 22.77 -15.70 -21.03
N LYS A 4 22.26 -16.11 -19.88
CA LYS A 4 22.40 -17.48 -19.37
C LYS A 4 21.25 -18.42 -19.81
N VAL A 5 20.31 -17.90 -20.59
CA VAL A 5 19.09 -18.60 -20.99
C VAL A 5 19.30 -19.34 -22.29
N ASP A 6 19.03 -20.65 -22.31
CA ASP A 6 19.12 -21.45 -23.54
C ASP A 6 17.76 -21.50 -24.27
N LEU A 7 17.57 -20.56 -25.20
CA LEU A 7 16.35 -20.47 -25.99
C LEU A 7 16.15 -21.63 -27.01
N THR A 8 17.11 -22.57 -27.11
CA THR A 8 16.98 -23.76 -27.97
C THR A 8 16.21 -24.89 -27.32
N MET A 9 15.90 -24.78 -26.03
CA MET A 9 15.18 -25.78 -25.27
C MET A 9 13.83 -26.13 -25.91
N LYS A 10 13.59 -27.44 -26.09
CA LYS A 10 12.37 -27.99 -26.72
C LYS A 10 11.83 -29.14 -25.91
N MET A 11 10.55 -29.43 -26.10
CA MET A 11 9.89 -30.57 -25.45
C MET A 11 9.06 -31.40 -26.43
N GLU A 12 9.26 -32.70 -26.42
CA GLU A 12 8.48 -33.64 -27.22
C GLU A 12 7.03 -33.71 -26.78
N LYS A 13 6.10 -33.95 -27.74
CA LYS A 13 4.65 -33.95 -27.50
C LYS A 13 4.22 -35.02 -26.49
N SER A 14 4.85 -36.18 -26.52
CA SER A 14 4.59 -37.30 -25.59
C SER A 14 4.97 -36.93 -24.16
N GLU A 15 6.15 -36.38 -23.98
CA GLU A 15 6.68 -35.92 -22.69
C GLU A 15 5.80 -34.78 -22.13
N TYR A 16 5.45 -33.81 -22.98
CA TYR A 16 4.54 -32.72 -22.61
C TYR A 16 3.20 -33.26 -22.07
N LYS A 17 2.57 -34.24 -22.77
CA LYS A 17 1.30 -34.80 -22.33
C LYS A 17 1.42 -35.50 -20.96
N ALA A 18 2.47 -36.31 -20.78
CA ALA A 18 2.71 -37.00 -19.52
C ALA A 18 2.87 -36.05 -18.33
N LYS A 19 3.77 -35.06 -18.47
CA LYS A 19 4.02 -34.05 -17.42
C LYS A 19 2.80 -33.20 -17.11
N MET A 20 2.10 -32.73 -18.14
CA MET A 20 0.95 -31.83 -17.96
C MET A 20 -0.24 -32.50 -17.25
N THR A 21 -0.45 -33.78 -17.41
CA THR A 21 -1.53 -34.50 -16.71
C THR A 21 -1.34 -34.41 -15.19
N ALA A 22 -0.13 -34.71 -14.71
CA ALA A 22 0.21 -34.61 -13.28
C ALA A 22 0.18 -33.16 -12.76
N LEU A 23 0.81 -32.24 -13.50
CA LEU A 23 0.90 -30.83 -13.09
C LEU A 23 -0.48 -30.14 -13.00
N LYS A 24 -1.39 -30.43 -13.91
CA LYS A 24 -2.76 -29.86 -13.86
C LYS A 24 -3.54 -30.35 -12.63
N LEU A 25 -3.43 -31.64 -12.31
CA LEU A 25 -4.07 -32.21 -11.13
C LEU A 25 -3.49 -31.59 -9.84
N GLN A 26 -2.17 -31.47 -9.78
CA GLN A 26 -1.46 -30.84 -8.66
C GLN A 26 -1.86 -29.37 -8.50
N MET A 27 -1.94 -28.61 -9.59
CA MET A 27 -2.31 -27.19 -9.58
C MET A 27 -3.69 -26.95 -8.93
N GLY A 28 -4.71 -27.70 -9.31
CA GLY A 28 -6.04 -27.57 -8.71
C GLY A 28 -6.09 -27.99 -7.23
N LYS A 29 -5.25 -28.98 -6.82
CA LYS A 29 -5.11 -29.34 -5.40
C LYS A 29 -4.45 -28.22 -4.61
N LEU A 30 -3.35 -27.67 -5.11
CA LEU A 30 -2.61 -26.59 -4.45
C LEU A 30 -3.46 -25.32 -4.31
N GLN A 31 -4.24 -24.94 -5.34
CA GLN A 31 -5.15 -23.80 -5.23
C GLN A 31 -6.13 -23.95 -4.05
N ARG A 32 -6.72 -25.14 -3.86
CA ARG A 32 -7.61 -25.41 -2.72
C ARG A 32 -6.88 -25.28 -1.39
N GLN A 33 -5.69 -25.84 -1.28
CA GLN A 33 -4.86 -25.73 -0.06
C GLN A 33 -4.50 -24.27 0.25
N CYS A 34 -4.12 -23.47 -0.76
CA CYS A 34 -3.86 -22.06 -0.59
C CYS A 34 -5.10 -21.30 -0.06
N LYS A 35 -6.29 -21.64 -0.58
CA LYS A 35 -7.54 -21.06 -0.08
C LYS A 35 -7.81 -21.42 1.37
N GLU A 36 -7.65 -22.69 1.74
CA GLU A 36 -7.83 -23.19 3.11
C GLU A 36 -6.85 -22.55 4.10
N MET A 37 -5.61 -22.32 3.66
CA MET A 37 -4.56 -21.69 4.46
C MET A 37 -4.65 -20.15 4.50
N GLY A 38 -5.59 -19.55 3.77
CA GLY A 38 -5.68 -18.11 3.65
C GLY A 38 -4.47 -17.46 2.96
N LEU A 39 -3.72 -18.22 2.10
CA LEU A 39 -2.53 -17.71 1.42
C LEU A 39 -2.91 -16.87 0.19
N PRO A 40 -2.67 -15.54 0.15
CA PRO A 40 -2.87 -14.73 -1.04
C PRO A 40 -1.74 -14.95 -2.03
N ILE A 41 -2.05 -14.97 -3.32
CA ILE A 41 -1.08 -15.29 -4.38
C ILE A 41 -1.16 -14.24 -5.48
N MET A 42 -0.01 -13.74 -5.90
CA MET A 42 0.13 -12.89 -7.08
C MET A 42 1.07 -13.56 -8.08
N ILE A 43 0.61 -13.77 -9.31
CA ILE A 43 1.42 -14.36 -10.39
C ILE A 43 1.57 -13.31 -11.49
N VAL A 44 2.79 -12.86 -11.72
CA VAL A 44 3.15 -11.86 -12.70
C VAL A 44 3.74 -12.51 -13.94
N PHE A 45 3.15 -12.24 -15.08
CA PHE A 45 3.67 -12.64 -16.39
C PHE A 45 4.21 -11.40 -17.10
N GLU A 46 5.53 -11.30 -17.17
CA GLU A 46 6.27 -10.34 -17.97
C GLU A 46 7.00 -11.06 -19.13
N GLY A 47 7.59 -10.31 -20.02
CA GLY A 47 8.36 -10.85 -21.14
C GLY A 47 8.14 -10.09 -22.43
N PHE A 48 8.89 -10.46 -23.45
CA PHE A 48 8.81 -9.84 -24.76
C PHE A 48 7.40 -9.91 -25.37
N ASP A 49 7.06 -8.92 -26.18
CA ASP A 49 5.80 -8.93 -26.92
C ASP A 49 5.76 -10.15 -27.85
N ALA A 50 4.61 -10.77 -28.01
CA ALA A 50 4.42 -12.06 -28.69
C ALA A 50 5.15 -13.27 -28.09
N ALA A 51 5.79 -13.18 -26.91
CA ALA A 51 6.38 -14.34 -26.22
C ALA A 51 5.34 -15.39 -25.83
N GLY A 52 4.05 -14.99 -25.72
CA GLY A 52 2.94 -15.91 -25.49
C GLY A 52 2.34 -15.82 -24.09
N LYS A 53 2.52 -14.71 -23.38
CA LYS A 53 1.96 -14.48 -22.03
C LYS A 53 0.49 -14.86 -21.93
N GLY A 54 -0.40 -14.24 -22.71
CA GLY A 54 -1.83 -14.51 -22.67
C GLY A 54 -2.22 -15.97 -22.97
N MET A 55 -1.46 -16.66 -23.86
CA MET A 55 -1.67 -18.09 -24.11
C MET A 55 -1.30 -18.95 -22.89
N GLN A 56 -0.21 -18.65 -22.20
CA GLN A 56 0.22 -19.36 -21.00
C GLN A 56 -0.73 -19.13 -19.83
N ILE A 57 -1.17 -17.87 -19.65
CA ILE A 57 -2.22 -17.52 -18.68
C ILE A 57 -3.50 -18.30 -18.98
N GLY A 58 -3.95 -18.32 -20.25
CA GLY A 58 -5.13 -19.06 -20.66
C GLY A 58 -5.05 -20.57 -20.35
N LYS A 59 -3.85 -21.17 -20.48
CA LYS A 59 -3.64 -22.58 -20.09
C LYS A 59 -3.63 -22.75 -18.56
N LEU A 60 -2.99 -21.84 -17.83
CA LEU A 60 -2.93 -21.88 -16.38
C LEU A 60 -4.32 -21.85 -15.75
N ILE A 61 -5.16 -20.88 -16.16
CA ILE A 61 -6.49 -20.69 -15.57
C ILE A 61 -7.44 -21.87 -15.86
N GLN A 62 -7.23 -22.64 -16.95
CA GLN A 62 -7.98 -23.86 -17.23
C GLN A 62 -7.77 -24.97 -16.20
N SER A 63 -6.72 -24.88 -15.38
CA SER A 63 -6.40 -25.84 -14.31
C SER A 63 -6.82 -25.36 -12.92
N LEU A 64 -7.44 -24.17 -12.84
CA LEU A 64 -7.84 -23.51 -11.62
C LEU A 64 -9.37 -23.40 -11.52
N ASP A 65 -9.89 -23.39 -10.29
CA ASP A 65 -11.27 -23.01 -10.01
C ASP A 65 -11.45 -21.51 -10.31
N PRO A 66 -12.34 -21.13 -11.24
CA PRO A 66 -12.49 -19.74 -11.65
C PRO A 66 -12.97 -18.80 -10.53
N ARG A 67 -13.56 -19.34 -9.47
CA ARG A 67 -13.98 -18.56 -8.30
C ARG A 67 -12.81 -18.15 -7.41
N GLY A 68 -11.64 -18.76 -7.58
CA GLY A 68 -10.45 -18.57 -6.75
C GLY A 68 -9.42 -17.61 -7.31
N PHE A 69 -9.60 -17.08 -8.51
CA PHE A 69 -8.64 -16.18 -9.14
C PHE A 69 -9.31 -15.01 -9.88
N GLU A 70 -8.53 -13.99 -10.15
CA GLU A 70 -8.84 -12.89 -11.05
C GLU A 70 -7.66 -12.63 -11.98
N VAL A 71 -7.94 -12.26 -13.25
CA VAL A 71 -6.90 -11.95 -14.24
C VAL A 71 -6.93 -10.46 -14.56
N PHE A 72 -5.81 -9.79 -14.40
CA PHE A 72 -5.64 -8.38 -14.71
C PHE A 72 -4.73 -8.21 -15.92
N THR A 73 -5.24 -7.61 -16.99
CA THR A 73 -4.42 -7.19 -18.13
C THR A 73 -4.00 -5.75 -17.94
N VAL A 74 -2.69 -5.52 -17.86
CA VAL A 74 -2.11 -4.19 -17.68
C VAL A 74 -1.88 -3.56 -19.03
N LYS A 75 -2.47 -2.38 -19.21
CA LYS A 75 -2.34 -1.51 -20.39
C LYS A 75 -1.91 -0.12 -19.93
N GLU A 76 -1.83 0.81 -20.88
CA GLU A 76 -1.69 2.23 -20.56
C GLU A 76 -2.71 2.64 -19.50
N GLU A 77 -2.31 3.55 -18.63
CA GLU A 77 -3.15 4.08 -17.56
C GLU A 77 -4.40 4.75 -18.14
N THR A 78 -5.55 4.47 -17.55
CA THR A 78 -6.77 5.21 -17.83
C THR A 78 -6.61 6.66 -17.33
N LYS A 79 -7.49 7.56 -17.78
CA LYS A 79 -7.47 8.95 -17.30
C LYS A 79 -7.64 9.07 -15.78
N GLU A 80 -8.34 8.12 -15.17
CA GLU A 80 -8.52 8.08 -13.72
C GLU A 80 -7.27 7.53 -13.02
N GLU A 81 -6.72 6.41 -13.50
CA GLU A 81 -5.50 5.82 -12.96
C GLU A 81 -4.31 6.79 -13.03
N ALA A 82 -4.20 7.56 -14.11
CA ALA A 82 -3.17 8.59 -14.29
C ALA A 82 -3.30 9.79 -13.32
N MET A 83 -4.41 9.93 -12.59
CA MET A 83 -4.58 10.93 -11.54
C MET A 83 -4.13 10.43 -10.15
N HIS A 84 -3.64 9.22 -10.05
CA HIS A 84 -3.15 8.61 -8.82
C HIS A 84 -1.66 8.23 -8.95
N PRO A 85 -0.94 7.96 -7.85
CA PRO A 85 0.39 7.35 -7.91
C PRO A 85 0.36 6.05 -8.72
N PHE A 86 1.40 5.78 -9.54
CA PHE A 86 1.35 4.67 -10.50
C PHE A 86 1.11 3.28 -9.87
N LEU A 87 1.50 3.07 -8.61
CA LEU A 87 1.22 1.81 -7.89
C LEU A 87 -0.19 1.72 -7.32
N TRP A 88 -0.96 2.81 -7.26
CA TRP A 88 -2.32 2.82 -6.73
C TRP A 88 -3.21 1.75 -7.38
N ARG A 89 -3.16 1.65 -8.72
CA ARG A 89 -3.96 0.68 -9.49
C ARG A 89 -3.60 -0.78 -9.18
N PHE A 90 -2.41 -1.04 -8.67
CA PHE A 90 -1.96 -2.37 -8.27
C PHE A 90 -2.29 -2.65 -6.80
N TRP A 91 -2.09 -1.67 -5.92
CA TRP A 91 -2.53 -1.78 -4.53
C TRP A 91 -4.02 -2.12 -4.41
N THR A 92 -4.87 -1.44 -5.17
CA THR A 92 -6.32 -1.66 -5.15
C THR A 92 -6.74 -3.02 -5.71
N LYS A 93 -5.84 -3.71 -6.43
CA LYS A 93 -6.05 -5.03 -7.06
C LYS A 93 -5.26 -6.16 -6.40
N THR A 94 -4.65 -5.94 -5.24
CA THR A 94 -4.05 -7.03 -4.48
C THR A 94 -5.13 -8.04 -4.06
N PRO A 95 -4.85 -9.36 -4.14
CA PRO A 95 -5.86 -10.37 -3.81
C PRO A 95 -6.11 -10.43 -2.30
N PRO A 96 -7.34 -10.68 -1.85
CA PRO A 96 -7.60 -11.00 -0.46
C PRO A 96 -7.02 -12.38 -0.10
N ARG A 97 -6.88 -12.65 1.18
CA ARG A 97 -6.36 -13.93 1.70
C ARG A 97 -7.08 -15.13 1.07
N GLY A 98 -6.30 -16.11 0.59
CA GLY A 98 -6.80 -17.34 -0.03
C GLY A 98 -7.23 -17.20 -1.50
N ARG A 99 -6.96 -16.07 -2.16
CA ARG A 99 -7.25 -15.85 -3.57
C ARG A 99 -6.00 -15.57 -4.39
N MET A 100 -6.14 -15.70 -5.72
CA MET A 100 -5.05 -15.48 -6.68
C MET A 100 -5.34 -14.27 -7.56
N ALA A 101 -4.35 -13.44 -7.80
CA ALA A 101 -4.34 -12.43 -8.85
C ALA A 101 -3.28 -12.80 -9.90
N VAL A 102 -3.69 -12.90 -11.16
CA VAL A 102 -2.80 -13.20 -12.29
C VAL A 102 -2.68 -11.95 -13.14
N TYR A 103 -1.46 -11.46 -13.33
CA TYR A 103 -1.18 -10.24 -14.08
C TYR A 103 -0.57 -10.56 -15.45
N ASP A 104 -1.22 -10.10 -16.52
CA ASP A 104 -0.69 -10.05 -17.89
C ASP A 104 -0.05 -8.68 -18.12
N GLY A 105 1.26 -8.57 -17.92
CA GLY A 105 1.95 -7.31 -17.65
C GLY A 105 1.68 -6.80 -16.22
N SER A 106 2.50 -5.92 -15.70
CA SER A 106 2.41 -5.50 -14.31
C SER A 106 2.89 -4.05 -14.12
N TRP A 107 3.26 -3.70 -12.89
CA TRP A 107 3.88 -2.41 -12.52
C TRP A 107 5.19 -2.12 -13.25
N TYR A 108 5.82 -3.13 -13.82
CA TYR A 108 7.02 -2.99 -14.64
C TYR A 108 6.78 -2.29 -15.99
N PHE A 109 5.52 -2.19 -16.42
CA PHE A 109 5.14 -1.41 -17.59
C PHE A 109 5.70 0.03 -17.53
N LYS A 110 5.73 0.61 -16.33
CA LYS A 110 6.25 1.97 -16.09
C LYS A 110 7.72 2.10 -16.47
N VAL A 111 8.58 1.20 -15.99
CA VAL A 111 10.03 1.24 -16.21
C VAL A 111 10.47 0.60 -17.54
N LEU A 112 9.58 -0.12 -18.21
CA LEU A 112 9.83 -0.70 -19.53
C LEU A 112 9.18 0.11 -20.65
N SER A 113 7.86 0.02 -20.81
CA SER A 113 7.14 0.62 -21.94
C SER A 113 7.13 2.14 -21.90
N ASP A 114 6.78 2.75 -20.77
CA ASP A 114 6.75 4.22 -20.65
C ASP A 114 8.13 4.83 -20.77
N ARG A 115 9.15 4.17 -20.23
CA ARG A 115 10.55 4.58 -20.38
C ARG A 115 11.03 4.45 -21.83
N PHE A 116 10.72 3.32 -22.49
CA PHE A 116 11.11 3.10 -23.90
C PHE A 116 10.49 4.16 -24.82
N GLU A 117 9.23 4.51 -24.59
CA GLU A 117 8.50 5.53 -25.32
C GLU A 117 8.81 6.97 -24.91
N LYS A 118 9.72 7.16 -23.96
CA LYS A 118 10.12 8.48 -23.40
C LYS A 118 8.95 9.25 -22.75
N LYS A 119 7.96 8.55 -22.20
CA LYS A 119 6.86 9.13 -21.41
C LYS A 119 7.28 9.42 -19.96
N MET A 120 8.46 8.97 -19.57
CA MET A 120 9.03 9.06 -18.23
C MET A 120 10.37 9.80 -18.28
N ARG A 121 10.62 10.65 -17.29
CA ARG A 121 11.90 11.35 -17.14
C ARG A 121 12.94 10.42 -16.51
N GLU A 122 14.20 10.57 -16.90
CA GLU A 122 15.32 9.76 -16.37
C GLU A 122 15.43 9.91 -14.83
N SER A 123 15.16 11.10 -14.30
CA SER A 123 15.16 11.37 -12.84
C SER A 123 14.07 10.64 -12.04
N GLU A 124 13.05 10.10 -12.71
CA GLU A 124 11.95 9.36 -12.10
C GLU A 124 12.21 7.86 -12.00
N ILE A 125 13.15 7.35 -12.79
CA ILE A 125 13.43 5.90 -12.90
C ILE A 125 13.84 5.32 -11.55
N GLU A 126 14.76 5.97 -10.84
CA GLU A 126 15.24 5.51 -9.54
C GLU A 126 14.11 5.42 -8.51
N ASN A 127 13.27 6.45 -8.46
CA ASN A 127 12.10 6.45 -7.57
C ASN A 127 11.12 5.33 -7.92
N CYS A 128 10.91 5.05 -9.22
CA CYS A 128 10.02 3.97 -9.64
C CYS A 128 10.53 2.60 -9.20
N TYR A 129 11.83 2.31 -9.38
CA TYR A 129 12.41 1.05 -8.92
C TYR A 129 12.34 0.90 -7.39
N ARG A 130 12.63 1.97 -6.66
CA ARG A 130 12.49 2.00 -5.20
C ARG A 130 11.04 1.69 -4.78
N SER A 131 10.06 2.33 -5.41
CA SER A 131 8.65 2.12 -5.11
C SER A 131 8.19 0.71 -5.46
N ILE A 132 8.64 0.15 -6.60
CA ILE A 132 8.37 -1.23 -7.00
C ILE A 132 8.91 -2.22 -5.96
N CYS A 133 10.19 -2.12 -5.60
CA CYS A 133 10.79 -3.01 -4.61
C CYS A 133 10.13 -2.88 -3.24
N SER A 134 9.75 -1.67 -2.84
CA SER A 134 9.02 -1.43 -1.59
C SER A 134 7.63 -2.09 -1.61
N PHE A 135 6.87 -1.91 -2.70
CA PHE A 135 5.56 -2.56 -2.88
C PHE A 135 5.66 -4.08 -2.80
N GLU A 136 6.58 -4.68 -3.58
CA GLU A 136 6.79 -6.14 -3.58
C GLU A 136 7.18 -6.65 -2.19
N LYS A 137 8.06 -5.92 -1.49
CA LYS A 137 8.47 -6.27 -0.14
C LYS A 137 7.31 -6.22 0.84
N GLN A 138 6.53 -5.14 0.84
CA GLN A 138 5.38 -4.97 1.72
C GLN A 138 4.35 -6.09 1.57
N ILE A 139 3.96 -6.44 0.33
CA ILE A 139 2.99 -7.50 0.10
C ILE A 139 3.53 -8.89 0.45
N THR A 140 4.83 -9.16 0.25
CA THR A 140 5.44 -10.44 0.59
C THR A 140 5.66 -10.58 2.10
N GLU A 141 6.05 -9.53 2.80
CA GLU A 141 6.15 -9.51 4.27
C GLU A 141 4.77 -9.64 4.96
N ASP A 142 3.69 -9.25 4.28
CA ASP A 142 2.30 -9.51 4.73
C ASP A 142 1.80 -10.92 4.39
N GLY A 143 2.66 -11.78 3.87
CA GLY A 143 2.38 -13.19 3.58
C GLY A 143 1.86 -13.46 2.17
N THR A 144 1.86 -12.50 1.25
CA THR A 144 1.51 -12.76 -0.16
C THR A 144 2.64 -13.52 -0.86
N LEU A 145 2.31 -14.65 -1.48
CA LEU A 145 3.23 -15.36 -2.37
C LEU A 145 3.28 -14.67 -3.73
N LEU A 146 4.37 -13.96 -4.01
CA LEU A 146 4.61 -13.31 -5.29
C LEU A 146 5.46 -14.19 -6.20
N ILE A 147 4.92 -14.57 -7.36
CA ILE A 147 5.58 -15.38 -8.39
C ILE A 147 5.81 -14.53 -9.62
N LYS A 148 7.06 -14.27 -9.99
CA LYS A 148 7.44 -13.45 -11.13
C LYS A 148 8.02 -14.31 -12.24
N LEU A 149 7.37 -14.29 -13.41
CA LEU A 149 7.75 -15.06 -14.60
C LEU A 149 8.06 -14.10 -15.75
N PHE A 150 9.26 -14.21 -16.31
CA PHE A 150 9.66 -13.48 -17.50
C PHE A 150 9.79 -14.41 -18.69
N LEU A 151 8.96 -14.24 -19.72
CA LEU A 151 8.95 -15.05 -20.93
C LEU A 151 9.93 -14.48 -21.96
N ASP A 152 11.00 -15.23 -22.22
CA ASP A 152 12.10 -14.82 -23.09
C ASP A 152 12.01 -15.48 -24.46
N ILE A 153 12.17 -14.69 -25.51
CA ILE A 153 12.32 -15.10 -26.91
C ILE A 153 13.30 -14.16 -27.61
N ASP A 154 14.03 -14.65 -28.60
CA ASP A 154 14.91 -13.81 -29.39
C ASP A 154 14.16 -12.91 -30.39
N GLN A 155 14.90 -11.92 -30.94
CA GLN A 155 14.37 -10.96 -31.91
C GLN A 155 13.77 -11.64 -33.16
N LYS A 156 14.41 -12.71 -33.65
CA LYS A 156 13.97 -13.43 -34.86
C LYS A 156 12.65 -14.16 -34.64
N GLU A 157 12.52 -14.87 -33.51
CA GLU A 157 11.29 -15.56 -33.17
C GLU A 157 10.18 -14.55 -32.86
N GLN A 158 10.48 -13.40 -32.23
CA GLN A 158 9.52 -12.33 -31.99
C GLN A 158 8.98 -11.79 -33.34
N LYS A 159 9.87 -11.45 -34.26
CA LYS A 159 9.50 -10.97 -35.59
C LYS A 159 8.63 -11.97 -36.34
N LYS A 160 9.06 -13.24 -36.40
CA LYS A 160 8.30 -14.34 -37.01
C LYS A 160 6.88 -14.46 -36.42
N ARG A 161 6.73 -14.26 -35.11
CA ARG A 161 5.40 -14.31 -34.46
C ARG A 161 4.56 -13.09 -34.78
N PHE A 162 5.16 -11.91 -34.91
CA PHE A 162 4.48 -10.71 -35.39
C PHE A 162 3.95 -10.89 -36.80
N ASP A 163 4.80 -11.36 -37.73
CA ASP A 163 4.42 -11.61 -39.12
C ASP A 163 3.22 -12.57 -39.16
N LYS A 164 3.28 -13.68 -38.45
CA LYS A 164 2.18 -14.63 -38.37
C LYS A 164 0.88 -14.04 -37.78
N LEU A 165 0.98 -13.16 -36.78
CA LEU A 165 -0.20 -12.51 -36.21
C LEU A 165 -0.82 -11.50 -37.18
N MET A 166 0.02 -10.82 -37.98
CA MET A 166 -0.44 -9.84 -38.97
C MET A 166 -1.03 -10.47 -40.23
N GLU A 167 -0.75 -11.73 -40.53
CA GLU A 167 -1.35 -12.47 -41.66
C GLU A 167 -2.86 -12.60 -41.55
N SER A 168 -3.43 -12.66 -40.33
CA SER A 168 -4.85 -12.82 -40.10
C SER A 168 -5.49 -11.53 -39.59
N LYS A 169 -6.59 -11.10 -40.22
CA LYS A 169 -7.39 -9.94 -39.75
C LYS A 169 -7.88 -10.09 -38.33
N ASP A 170 -8.12 -11.32 -37.86
CA ASP A 170 -8.58 -11.60 -36.51
C ASP A 170 -7.50 -11.42 -35.43
N THR A 171 -6.23 -11.41 -35.81
CA THR A 171 -5.10 -11.32 -34.89
C THR A 171 -4.17 -10.12 -35.14
N ALA A 172 -4.27 -9.48 -36.31
CA ALA A 172 -3.38 -8.38 -36.69
C ALA A 172 -3.45 -7.20 -35.69
N TRP A 173 -4.59 -6.94 -35.09
CA TRP A 173 -4.77 -5.90 -34.08
C TRP A 173 -3.95 -6.11 -32.79
N ARG A 174 -3.41 -7.32 -32.60
CA ARG A 174 -2.55 -7.65 -31.44
C ARG A 174 -1.13 -7.16 -31.58
N VAL A 175 -0.76 -6.70 -32.77
CA VAL A 175 0.59 -6.15 -33.03
C VAL A 175 0.46 -4.66 -33.26
N THR A 176 0.99 -3.88 -32.33
CA THR A 176 0.94 -2.43 -32.37
C THR A 176 2.19 -1.86 -33.05
N LYS A 177 2.15 -0.58 -33.42
CA LYS A 177 3.34 0.14 -33.89
C LYS A 177 4.43 0.21 -32.83
N ALA A 178 4.04 0.26 -31.55
CA ALA A 178 4.98 0.26 -30.44
C ALA A 178 5.74 -1.08 -30.36
N ASP A 179 5.05 -2.21 -30.56
CA ASP A 179 5.67 -3.54 -30.53
C ASP A 179 6.68 -3.70 -31.66
N LEU A 180 6.33 -3.26 -32.87
CA LEU A 180 7.26 -3.29 -34.02
C LEU A 180 8.49 -2.42 -33.76
N LYS A 181 8.33 -1.24 -33.16
CA LYS A 181 9.43 -0.35 -32.82
C LYS A 181 10.33 -0.94 -31.72
N LYS A 182 9.76 -1.69 -30.76
CA LYS A 182 10.57 -2.42 -29.76
C LYS A 182 11.41 -3.53 -30.42
N ASN A 183 10.82 -4.26 -31.40
CA ASN A 183 11.58 -5.27 -32.14
C ASN A 183 12.69 -4.65 -33.01
N GLU A 184 12.44 -3.51 -33.69
CA GLU A 184 13.47 -2.79 -34.45
C GLU A 184 14.62 -2.33 -33.55
N LYS A 185 14.35 -1.99 -32.31
CA LYS A 185 15.34 -1.54 -31.31
C LYS A 185 15.51 -2.58 -30.21
N TYR A 186 15.54 -3.84 -30.60
CA TYR A 186 15.52 -4.98 -29.67
C TYR A 186 16.62 -4.91 -28.63
N ASP A 187 17.87 -4.67 -29.03
CA ASP A 187 19.01 -4.62 -28.09
C ASP A 187 18.80 -3.56 -27.01
N ARG A 188 18.35 -2.37 -27.39
CA ARG A 188 18.04 -1.31 -26.41
C ARG A 188 16.93 -1.71 -25.46
N TYR A 189 15.90 -2.39 -25.97
CA TYR A 189 14.79 -2.83 -25.12
C TYR A 189 15.22 -3.98 -24.21
N GLN A 190 16.08 -4.87 -24.71
CA GLN A 190 16.70 -5.96 -23.95
C GLN A 190 17.58 -5.43 -22.81
N ASP A 191 18.40 -4.40 -23.05
CA ASP A 191 19.20 -3.75 -22.00
C ASP A 191 18.32 -3.21 -20.86
N MET A 192 17.20 -2.59 -21.21
CA MET A 192 16.24 -2.09 -20.22
C MET A 192 15.57 -3.21 -19.42
N ILE A 193 15.26 -4.34 -20.07
CA ILE A 193 14.74 -5.54 -19.42
C ILE A 193 15.80 -6.14 -18.49
N GLU A 194 17.04 -6.27 -18.95
CA GLU A 194 18.14 -6.79 -18.12
C GLU A 194 18.36 -5.94 -16.88
N GLU A 195 18.34 -4.60 -17.02
CA GLU A 195 18.39 -3.68 -15.88
C GLU A 195 17.20 -3.89 -14.93
N MET A 196 16.00 -4.00 -15.45
CA MET A 196 14.79 -4.25 -14.64
C MET A 196 14.90 -5.57 -13.88
N LEU A 197 15.29 -6.64 -14.55
CA LEU A 197 15.46 -7.96 -13.91
C LEU A 197 16.51 -7.90 -12.80
N GLN A 198 17.68 -7.32 -13.05
CA GLN A 198 18.77 -7.22 -12.07
C GLN A 198 18.39 -6.38 -10.85
N ARG A 199 17.70 -5.26 -11.07
CA ARG A 199 17.31 -4.34 -9.97
C ARG A 199 16.17 -4.83 -9.11
N THR A 200 15.39 -5.77 -9.62
CA THR A 200 14.18 -6.26 -8.94
C THR A 200 14.21 -7.77 -8.67
N ASP A 201 15.32 -8.44 -8.92
CA ASP A 201 15.54 -9.84 -8.50
C ASP A 201 15.94 -9.85 -7.02
N THR A 202 14.96 -10.04 -6.16
CA THR A 202 15.12 -9.98 -4.71
C THR A 202 14.88 -11.33 -4.06
N GLU A 203 15.46 -11.57 -2.88
CA GLU A 203 15.28 -12.83 -2.13
C GLU A 203 13.80 -13.11 -1.81
N TYR A 204 13.01 -12.06 -1.53
CA TYR A 204 11.58 -12.17 -1.22
C TYR A 204 10.69 -12.29 -2.45
N ALA A 205 11.18 -11.92 -3.63
CA ALA A 205 10.46 -11.99 -4.90
C ALA A 205 11.42 -12.21 -6.08
N PRO A 206 12.00 -13.42 -6.23
CA PRO A 206 12.94 -13.71 -7.32
C PRO A 206 12.24 -13.84 -8.66
N TRP A 207 12.97 -13.52 -9.74
CA TRP A 207 12.53 -13.73 -11.11
C TRP A 207 12.80 -15.18 -11.55
N THR A 208 11.83 -15.73 -12.28
CA THR A 208 12.05 -16.96 -13.07
C THR A 208 11.99 -16.61 -14.55
N ILE A 209 13.12 -16.79 -15.27
CA ILE A 209 13.16 -16.65 -16.72
C ILE A 209 12.64 -17.93 -17.37
N VAL A 210 11.72 -17.79 -18.31
CA VAL A 210 11.07 -18.89 -19.02
C VAL A 210 11.44 -18.83 -20.49
N GLU A 211 12.14 -19.84 -20.99
CA GLU A 211 12.46 -20.04 -22.40
C GLU A 211 11.16 -20.27 -23.18
N ALA A 212 10.71 -19.25 -23.92
CA ALA A 212 9.38 -19.23 -24.52
C ALA A 212 9.36 -19.49 -26.03
N THR A 213 10.49 -19.87 -26.62
CA THR A 213 10.60 -20.26 -28.03
C THR A 213 9.77 -21.52 -28.29
N ASP A 214 9.96 -22.61 -27.54
CA ASP A 214 9.07 -23.77 -27.57
C ASP A 214 7.92 -23.62 -26.57
N ARG A 215 6.70 -23.52 -27.09
CA ARG A 215 5.48 -23.31 -26.28
C ARG A 215 5.16 -24.44 -25.31
N ARG A 216 5.56 -25.68 -25.61
CA ARG A 216 5.34 -26.85 -24.75
C ARG A 216 6.30 -26.83 -23.58
N TYR A 217 7.57 -26.56 -23.86
CA TYR A 217 8.61 -26.39 -22.86
C TYR A 217 8.23 -25.25 -21.89
N ALA A 218 7.91 -24.07 -22.39
CA ALA A 218 7.49 -22.94 -21.59
C ALA A 218 6.29 -23.26 -20.69
N THR A 219 5.27 -23.95 -21.23
CA THR A 219 4.10 -24.34 -20.43
C THR A 219 4.48 -25.25 -19.26
N VAL A 220 5.29 -26.28 -19.51
CA VAL A 220 5.70 -27.20 -18.45
C VAL A 220 6.58 -26.50 -17.42
N LYS A 221 7.53 -25.67 -17.84
CA LYS A 221 8.37 -24.87 -16.92
C LYS A 221 7.52 -23.98 -16.03
N ILE A 222 6.58 -23.21 -16.59
CA ILE A 222 5.67 -22.35 -15.85
C ILE A 222 4.88 -23.14 -14.79
N TYR A 223 4.26 -24.26 -15.19
CA TYR A 223 3.50 -25.08 -14.25
C TYR A 223 4.38 -25.67 -13.15
N THR A 224 5.58 -26.15 -13.52
CA THR A 224 6.54 -26.71 -12.55
C THR A 224 6.94 -25.65 -11.53
N VAL A 225 7.32 -24.46 -11.97
CA VAL A 225 7.72 -23.36 -11.08
C VAL A 225 6.58 -22.94 -10.18
N ILE A 226 5.38 -22.71 -10.74
CA ILE A 226 4.22 -22.31 -9.93
C ILE A 226 3.87 -23.39 -8.91
N THR A 227 3.84 -24.68 -9.30
CA THR A 227 3.52 -25.76 -8.34
C THR A 227 4.57 -25.89 -7.25
N GLN A 228 5.85 -25.71 -7.55
CA GLN A 228 6.93 -25.72 -6.56
C GLN A 228 6.79 -24.53 -5.59
N MET A 229 6.57 -23.33 -6.11
CA MET A 229 6.42 -22.13 -5.27
C MET A 229 5.15 -22.20 -4.41
N LEU A 230 4.02 -22.68 -4.96
CA LEU A 230 2.80 -22.90 -4.17
C LEU A 230 3.02 -23.93 -3.05
N THR A 231 3.73 -25.03 -3.34
CA THR A 231 4.04 -26.03 -2.32
C THR A 231 4.90 -25.44 -1.20
N ALA A 232 5.97 -24.73 -1.56
CA ALA A 232 6.84 -24.07 -0.59
C ALA A 232 6.09 -22.99 0.22
N GLY A 233 5.23 -22.20 -0.43
CA GLY A 233 4.40 -21.19 0.22
C GLY A 233 3.41 -21.79 1.22
N ILE A 234 2.76 -22.91 0.87
CA ILE A 234 1.87 -23.65 1.77
C ILE A 234 2.64 -24.17 2.99
N ASP A 235 3.83 -24.76 2.78
CA ASP A 235 4.64 -25.30 3.86
C ASP A 235 5.18 -24.19 4.78
N ASN A 236 5.50 -23.02 4.22
CA ASN A 236 5.86 -21.85 5.01
C ASN A 236 4.66 -21.38 5.85
N ARG A 237 3.49 -21.22 5.24
CA ARG A 237 2.28 -20.78 5.94
C ARG A 237 1.85 -21.73 7.05
N ARG A 238 1.99 -23.04 6.85
CA ARG A 238 1.77 -24.05 7.91
C ARG A 238 2.69 -23.82 9.10
N ARG A 239 3.97 -23.54 8.84
CA ARG A 239 4.95 -23.25 9.90
C ARG A 239 4.62 -21.95 10.64
N GLU A 240 4.16 -20.92 9.93
CA GLU A 240 3.70 -19.68 10.53
C GLU A 240 2.49 -19.89 11.43
N ILE A 241 1.45 -20.57 10.93
CA ILE A 241 0.25 -20.90 11.72
C ILE A 241 0.62 -21.69 12.99
N ALA A 242 1.52 -22.67 12.87
CA ALA A 242 1.97 -23.45 14.04
C ALA A 242 2.70 -22.56 15.06
N ARG A 243 3.49 -21.58 14.61
CA ARG A 243 4.16 -20.60 15.49
C ARG A 243 3.17 -19.64 16.13
N GLU A 244 2.20 -19.13 15.35
CA GLU A 244 1.14 -18.25 15.83
C GLU A 244 0.33 -18.95 16.93
N THR A 245 -0.09 -20.20 16.70
CA THR A 245 -0.83 -21.01 17.69
C THR A 245 0.00 -21.27 18.94
N ALA A 246 1.28 -21.62 18.81
CA ALA A 246 2.16 -21.82 19.96
C ALA A 246 2.38 -20.53 20.77
N ALA A 247 2.53 -19.39 20.09
CA ALA A 247 2.66 -18.09 20.74
C ALA A 247 1.37 -17.66 21.47
N GLU A 248 0.20 -18.01 20.93
CA GLU A 248 -1.10 -17.75 21.53
C GLU A 248 -1.28 -18.56 22.83
N VAL A 249 -0.96 -19.85 22.80
CA VAL A 249 -0.97 -20.71 23.99
C VAL A 249 -0.02 -20.20 25.09
N ILE A 250 1.17 -19.71 24.71
CA ILE A 250 2.12 -19.12 25.66
C ILE A 250 1.55 -17.83 26.26
N ARG A 251 0.95 -16.95 25.45
CA ARG A 251 0.32 -15.71 25.94
C ARG A 251 -0.85 -15.99 26.89
N GLU A 252 -1.68 -16.99 26.59
CA GLU A 252 -2.76 -17.38 27.48
C GLU A 252 -2.23 -17.89 28.82
N ALA A 253 -1.21 -18.75 28.79
CA ALA A 253 -0.56 -19.26 30.00
C ALA A 253 0.14 -18.12 30.81
N GLU A 254 0.79 -17.16 30.13
CA GLU A 254 1.40 -15.99 30.76
C GLU A 254 0.34 -15.06 31.36
N LYS A 255 -0.82 -14.90 30.72
CA LYS A 255 -1.94 -14.12 31.22
C LYS A 255 -2.54 -14.75 32.46
N GLU A 256 -2.80 -16.06 32.45
CA GLU A 256 -3.23 -16.81 33.63
C GLU A 256 -2.21 -16.74 34.77
N ALA A 257 -0.91 -16.80 34.44
CA ALA A 257 0.17 -16.67 35.43
C ALA A 257 0.32 -15.23 35.97
N SER A 258 0.01 -14.20 35.14
CA SER A 258 0.07 -12.79 35.54
C SER A 258 -1.15 -12.35 36.37
N GLU A 259 -2.31 -12.92 36.12
CA GLU A 259 -3.49 -12.75 36.98
C GLU A 259 -3.25 -13.30 38.40
N ASN A 260 -2.39 -14.32 38.53
CA ASN A 260 -1.90 -14.86 39.79
C ASN A 260 -0.69 -14.13 40.38
N ARG A 261 -0.03 -13.24 39.63
CA ARG A 261 1.10 -12.37 40.05
C ARG A 261 0.75 -10.90 39.87
N SER A 262 -0.25 -10.43 40.60
CA SER A 262 -0.38 -9.00 40.88
C SER A 262 0.81 -8.56 41.74
N LEU A 263 1.54 -7.52 41.27
CA LEU A 263 2.70 -6.87 41.92
C LEU A 263 4.06 -7.55 41.67
N MET A 264 4.74 -7.17 40.62
CA MET A 264 6.11 -6.63 40.59
C MET A 264 6.74 -6.69 39.19
N ASP A 265 7.10 -5.51 38.74
CA ASP A 265 8.25 -5.15 37.91
C ASP A 265 8.50 -5.88 36.58
N GLY A 266 8.40 -5.10 35.55
CA GLY A 266 8.99 -5.33 34.24
C GLY A 266 9.10 -4.05 33.45
N ALA A 267 9.86 -3.07 33.96
CA ALA A 267 10.24 -1.90 33.19
C ALA A 267 11.10 -2.35 32.00
N THR A 268 10.45 -2.64 30.87
CA THR A 268 11.12 -2.55 29.58
C THR A 268 11.61 -1.11 29.44
N LYS A 269 12.92 -0.92 29.17
CA LYS A 269 13.48 0.40 28.88
C LYS A 269 12.71 0.99 27.70
N GLY A 270 11.75 1.83 28.02
CA GLY A 270 10.91 2.53 27.06
C GLY A 270 11.73 3.52 26.24
N PHE A 271 11.17 3.95 25.14
CA PHE A 271 11.74 4.98 24.28
C PHE A 271 11.91 6.29 25.08
N GLN A 272 13.17 6.72 25.33
CA GLN A 272 13.50 7.77 26.31
C GLN A 272 13.34 9.20 25.81
N GLU A 273 13.15 9.43 24.49
CA GLU A 273 12.96 10.78 23.95
C GLU A 273 11.49 11.16 23.91
N SER A 274 11.12 12.19 24.67
CA SER A 274 9.75 12.72 24.67
C SER A 274 9.66 13.99 23.83
N VAL A 275 8.99 13.90 22.68
CA VAL A 275 8.58 15.06 21.86
C VAL A 275 7.41 15.76 22.53
N LEU A 276 6.48 14.99 23.10
CA LEU A 276 5.25 15.51 23.70
C LEU A 276 5.50 16.31 24.98
N ALA A 277 6.54 15.99 25.75
CA ALA A 277 6.91 16.73 26.96
C ALA A 277 7.38 18.16 26.67
N LYS A 278 7.82 18.45 25.44
CA LYS A 278 8.27 19.78 25.01
C LYS A 278 7.15 20.69 24.49
N VAL A 279 5.90 20.19 24.44
CA VAL A 279 4.75 20.91 23.87
C VAL A 279 4.19 21.88 24.89
N ASP A 280 4.12 23.16 24.55
CA ASP A 280 3.55 24.19 25.41
C ASP A 280 2.01 24.21 25.31
N LEU A 281 1.34 23.47 26.19
CA LEU A 281 -0.11 23.37 26.24
C LEU A 281 -0.80 24.59 26.87
N SER A 282 -0.05 25.63 27.29
CA SER A 282 -0.59 26.90 27.82
C SER A 282 -1.03 27.85 26.71
N LEU A 283 -0.63 27.59 25.46
CA LEU A 283 -0.97 28.43 24.31
C LEU A 283 -2.49 28.54 24.12
N CYS A 284 -2.98 29.76 24.03
CA CYS A 284 -4.41 30.05 23.94
C CYS A 284 -4.70 31.17 22.96
N CYS A 285 -5.96 31.30 22.57
CA CYS A 285 -6.44 32.36 21.69
C CYS A 285 -7.78 32.91 22.21
N ASP A 286 -7.88 34.23 22.34
CA ASP A 286 -9.14 34.85 22.72
C ASP A 286 -10.22 34.71 21.64
N ARG A 287 -11.50 34.74 22.05
CA ARG A 287 -12.64 34.52 21.15
C ARG A 287 -12.77 35.54 20.03
N LYS A 288 -12.37 36.80 20.25
CA LYS A 288 -12.46 37.87 19.25
C LYS A 288 -11.43 37.66 18.15
N THR A 289 -10.19 37.43 18.52
CA THR A 289 -9.08 37.08 17.62
C THR A 289 -9.39 35.81 16.83
N TYR A 290 -9.87 34.76 17.52
CA TYR A 290 -10.29 33.48 16.88
C TYR A 290 -11.33 33.73 15.78
N ARG A 291 -12.41 34.46 16.05
CA ARG A 291 -13.48 34.74 15.06
C ARG A 291 -12.97 35.50 13.85
N LYS A 292 -12.10 36.49 14.06
CA LYS A 292 -11.51 37.27 12.97
C LYS A 292 -10.60 36.40 12.09
N LYS A 293 -9.62 35.72 12.69
CA LYS A 293 -8.68 34.84 11.97
C LYS A 293 -9.37 33.66 11.30
N LEU A 294 -10.34 33.02 11.96
CA LEU A 294 -11.11 31.92 11.38
C LEU A 294 -11.76 32.33 10.05
N LYS A 295 -12.44 33.48 10.01
CA LYS A 295 -13.08 33.98 8.79
C LYS A 295 -12.07 34.26 7.68
N GLU A 296 -10.92 34.84 8.03
CA GLU A 296 -9.83 35.10 7.09
C GLU A 296 -9.25 33.82 6.53
N TYR A 297 -8.89 32.85 7.39
CA TYR A 297 -8.31 31.60 6.99
C TYR A 297 -9.26 30.74 6.15
N GLN A 298 -10.54 30.70 6.50
CA GLN A 298 -11.55 29.99 5.71
C GLN A 298 -11.72 30.58 4.30
N LYS A 299 -11.63 31.92 4.14
CA LYS A 299 -11.64 32.56 2.82
C LYS A 299 -10.38 32.21 2.01
N LYS A 300 -9.21 32.16 2.66
CA LYS A 300 -7.97 31.72 2.00
C LYS A 300 -8.07 30.26 1.54
N ILE A 301 -8.56 29.37 2.40
CA ILE A 301 -8.73 27.93 2.09
C ILE A 301 -9.68 27.74 0.91
N GLU A 302 -10.80 28.48 0.87
CA GLU A 302 -11.74 28.45 -0.27
C GLU A 302 -11.03 28.75 -1.60
N LYS A 303 -10.20 29.82 -1.61
CA LYS A 303 -9.42 30.21 -2.79
C LYS A 303 -8.38 29.14 -3.16
N LEU A 304 -7.57 28.70 -2.19
CA LEU A 304 -6.53 27.71 -2.40
C LEU A 304 -7.09 26.37 -2.88
N HIS A 305 -8.25 25.96 -2.37
CA HIS A 305 -8.94 24.75 -2.82
C HIS A 305 -9.31 24.81 -4.31
N GLY A 306 -9.78 25.97 -4.80
CA GLY A 306 -10.01 26.17 -6.23
C GLY A 306 -8.73 26.11 -7.07
N GLU A 307 -7.63 26.67 -6.57
CA GLU A 307 -6.33 26.64 -7.25
C GLU A 307 -5.73 25.21 -7.28
N LEU A 308 -5.87 24.42 -6.21
CA LEU A 308 -5.47 23.01 -6.17
C LEU A 308 -6.17 22.21 -7.26
N TYR A 309 -7.48 22.40 -7.41
CA TYR A 309 -8.27 21.71 -8.44
C TYR A 309 -7.76 22.04 -9.85
N GLN A 310 -7.52 23.32 -10.13
CA GLN A 310 -7.01 23.78 -11.43
C GLN A 310 -5.60 23.26 -11.72
N LYS A 311 -4.73 23.29 -10.71
CA LYS A 311 -3.33 22.84 -10.83
C LYS A 311 -3.15 21.33 -10.66
N ARG A 312 -4.22 20.56 -10.47
CA ARG A 312 -4.16 19.11 -10.29
C ARG A 312 -3.18 18.71 -9.18
N ILE A 313 -3.28 19.32 -8.01
CA ILE A 313 -2.46 19.01 -6.85
C ILE A 313 -3.28 18.19 -5.86
N PRO A 314 -2.97 16.89 -5.63
CA PRO A 314 -3.64 16.09 -4.61
C PRO A 314 -3.15 16.47 -3.21
N VAL A 315 -4.03 16.35 -2.21
CA VAL A 315 -3.71 16.65 -0.81
C VAL A 315 -4.21 15.53 0.09
N VAL A 316 -3.35 15.06 0.98
CA VAL A 316 -3.68 14.06 2.00
C VAL A 316 -3.46 14.68 3.37
N ILE A 317 -4.49 14.68 4.22
CA ILE A 317 -4.42 15.25 5.56
C ILE A 317 -4.82 14.18 6.57
N GLY A 318 -3.87 13.76 7.42
CA GLY A 318 -4.11 12.81 8.49
C GLY A 318 -4.26 13.51 9.85
N PHE A 319 -5.29 13.13 10.60
CA PHE A 319 -5.51 13.59 11.96
C PHE A 319 -5.40 12.43 12.93
N GLU A 320 -4.45 12.53 13.84
CA GLU A 320 -4.26 11.68 15.00
C GLU A 320 -4.29 12.52 16.29
N GLY A 321 -4.34 11.88 17.43
CA GLY A 321 -4.32 12.56 18.72
C GLY A 321 -5.22 11.89 19.74
N TRP A 322 -5.09 12.33 20.97
CA TRP A 322 -5.85 11.79 22.11
C TRP A 322 -7.35 11.84 21.87
N ASP A 323 -8.08 10.94 22.52
CA ASP A 323 -9.53 11.00 22.50
C ASP A 323 -9.99 12.31 23.16
N ALA A 324 -11.02 12.92 22.57
CA ALA A 324 -11.48 14.26 22.91
C ALA A 324 -10.49 15.42 22.61
N ALA A 325 -9.32 15.21 21.98
CA ALA A 325 -8.37 16.28 21.66
C ALA A 325 -8.92 17.34 20.69
N GLY A 326 -9.95 17.04 19.91
CA GLY A 326 -10.62 18.04 19.08
C GLY A 326 -10.46 17.82 17.57
N LYS A 327 -10.00 16.64 17.11
CA LYS A 327 -9.85 16.25 15.68
C LYS A 327 -11.05 16.65 14.83
N GLY A 328 -12.23 16.12 15.08
CA GLY A 328 -13.43 16.42 14.31
C GLY A 328 -13.85 17.92 14.35
N GLY A 329 -13.49 18.62 15.42
CA GLY A 329 -13.70 20.09 15.52
C GLY A 329 -12.78 20.89 14.59
N ALA A 330 -11.55 20.46 14.40
CA ALA A 330 -10.59 21.06 13.46
C ALA A 330 -10.99 20.73 12.01
N ILE A 331 -11.28 19.45 11.72
CA ILE A 331 -11.77 19.00 10.40
C ILE A 331 -12.99 19.81 9.96
N LYS A 332 -13.98 19.98 10.84
CA LYS A 332 -15.19 20.78 10.53
C LYS A 332 -14.85 22.21 10.13
N ARG A 333 -13.89 22.88 10.80
CA ARG A 333 -13.53 24.28 10.47
C ARG A 333 -12.71 24.36 9.20
N LEU A 334 -11.89 23.33 8.95
CA LEU A 334 -11.10 23.23 7.72
C LEU A 334 -12.00 23.08 6.49
N THR A 335 -13.02 22.23 6.57
CA THR A 335 -13.88 21.89 5.42
C THR A 335 -15.05 22.86 5.21
N GLU A 336 -15.34 23.74 6.17
CA GLU A 336 -16.56 24.56 6.21
C GLU A 336 -16.75 25.45 4.96
N LYS A 337 -15.66 25.85 4.30
CA LYS A 337 -15.68 26.69 3.09
C LYS A 337 -15.10 26.00 1.85
N MET A 338 -14.76 24.74 1.95
CA MET A 338 -14.34 23.95 0.79
C MET A 338 -15.56 23.49 -0.03
N ASP A 339 -15.40 23.39 -1.34
CA ASP A 339 -16.39 22.73 -2.20
C ASP A 339 -16.45 21.22 -1.86
N ALA A 340 -17.63 20.74 -1.47
CA ALA A 340 -17.83 19.36 -1.06
C ALA A 340 -17.48 18.33 -2.14
N ARG A 341 -17.42 18.71 -3.41
CA ARG A 341 -17.03 17.83 -4.52
C ARG A 341 -15.51 17.63 -4.60
N GLY A 342 -14.73 18.51 -3.98
CA GLY A 342 -13.26 18.51 -4.05
C GLY A 342 -12.57 17.86 -2.84
N TYR A 343 -13.32 17.40 -1.84
CA TYR A 343 -12.74 16.69 -0.69
C TYR A 343 -13.58 15.52 -0.21
N VAL A 344 -12.92 14.60 0.47
CA VAL A 344 -13.58 13.47 1.16
C VAL A 344 -13.01 13.39 2.57
N VAL A 345 -13.88 13.23 3.57
CA VAL A 345 -13.47 12.91 4.95
C VAL A 345 -13.67 11.42 5.16
N ASN A 346 -12.59 10.73 5.50
CA ASN A 346 -12.54 9.29 5.72
C ASN A 346 -12.42 9.01 7.24
N PRO A 347 -13.52 8.71 7.94
CA PRO A 347 -13.44 8.25 9.32
C PRO A 347 -12.92 6.81 9.33
N THR A 348 -11.87 6.55 10.11
CA THR A 348 -11.28 5.23 10.22
C THR A 348 -11.75 4.54 11.50
N ALA A 349 -12.55 3.51 11.33
CA ALA A 349 -12.99 2.61 12.38
C ALA A 349 -12.16 1.31 12.38
N ALA A 350 -12.48 0.36 13.27
CA ALA A 350 -11.92 -0.98 13.22
C ALA A 350 -12.12 -1.60 11.81
N PRO A 351 -11.14 -2.35 11.29
CA PRO A 351 -11.24 -2.94 9.95
C PRO A 351 -12.36 -3.98 9.89
N ASN A 352 -13.14 -3.94 8.81
CA ASN A 352 -14.12 -4.98 8.51
C ASN A 352 -13.43 -6.25 7.96
N ASP A 353 -14.19 -7.34 7.74
CA ASP A 353 -13.61 -8.63 7.33
C ASP A 353 -12.92 -8.57 5.96
N LEU A 354 -13.42 -7.75 5.04
CA LEU A 354 -12.76 -7.54 3.74
C LEU A 354 -11.43 -6.82 3.93
N GLU A 355 -11.39 -5.78 4.76
CA GLU A 355 -10.17 -5.02 5.04
C GLU A 355 -9.14 -5.86 5.79
N LYS A 356 -9.56 -6.73 6.71
CA LYS A 356 -8.69 -7.70 7.40
C LYS A 356 -8.11 -8.76 6.46
N ALA A 357 -8.79 -9.04 5.34
CA ALA A 357 -8.30 -9.99 4.34
C ALA A 357 -7.19 -9.42 3.43
N HIS A 358 -6.87 -8.15 3.56
CA HIS A 358 -5.81 -7.46 2.81
C HIS A 358 -4.73 -6.90 3.74
N HIS A 359 -3.62 -6.44 3.15
CA HIS A 359 -2.63 -5.64 3.84
C HIS A 359 -3.28 -4.40 4.48
N TYR A 360 -2.89 -4.01 5.70
CA TYR A 360 -3.56 -2.93 6.45
C TYR A 360 -3.59 -1.58 5.70
N LEU A 361 -2.60 -1.30 4.83
CA LEU A 361 -2.57 -0.08 4.00
C LEU A 361 -3.57 -0.10 2.85
N TRP A 362 -4.07 -1.27 2.44
CA TRP A 362 -5.00 -1.40 1.31
C TRP A 362 -6.25 -0.53 1.44
N ARG A 363 -6.87 -0.50 2.62
CA ARG A 363 -8.06 0.31 2.90
C ARG A 363 -7.81 1.80 2.73
N PHE A 364 -6.58 2.26 2.99
CA PHE A 364 -6.17 3.65 2.83
C PHE A 364 -5.85 3.96 1.37
N TRP A 365 -5.15 3.06 0.67
CA TRP A 365 -4.90 3.22 -0.76
C TRP A 365 -6.19 3.38 -1.56
N LYS A 366 -7.26 2.68 -1.25
CA LYS A 366 -8.57 2.83 -1.90
C LYS A 366 -9.18 4.22 -1.75
N ASN A 367 -8.83 4.93 -0.70
CA ASN A 367 -9.37 6.24 -0.35
C ASN A 367 -8.39 7.39 -0.62
N MET A 368 -7.23 7.11 -1.26
CA MET A 368 -6.30 8.16 -1.65
C MET A 368 -6.91 9.08 -2.71
N PRO A 369 -6.69 10.41 -2.60
CA PRO A 369 -7.31 11.36 -3.49
C PRO A 369 -6.71 11.27 -4.88
N LYS A 370 -7.54 11.52 -5.88
CA LYS A 370 -7.06 11.83 -7.23
C LYS A 370 -6.53 13.24 -7.32
N ASP A 371 -5.78 13.53 -8.34
CA ASP A 371 -5.23 14.85 -8.64
C ASP A 371 -6.26 15.97 -8.52
N GLY A 372 -5.89 17.02 -7.78
CA GLY A 372 -6.75 18.18 -7.53
C GLY A 372 -7.81 17.98 -6.44
N HIS A 373 -7.78 16.88 -5.70
CA HIS A 373 -8.73 16.60 -4.62
C HIS A 373 -8.02 16.41 -3.27
N ILE A 374 -8.79 16.52 -2.20
CA ILE A 374 -8.30 16.41 -0.82
C ILE A 374 -8.92 15.18 -0.15
N ALA A 375 -8.10 14.29 0.39
CA ALA A 375 -8.54 13.26 1.32
C ALA A 375 -8.13 13.65 2.75
N ILE A 376 -9.10 13.66 3.65
CA ILE A 376 -8.90 13.91 5.08
C ILE A 376 -9.21 12.63 5.83
N PHE A 377 -8.25 12.13 6.60
CA PHE A 377 -8.42 10.93 7.41
C PHE A 377 -8.58 11.33 8.89
N ASP A 378 -9.73 11.00 9.49
CA ASP A 378 -9.95 11.07 10.94
C ASP A 378 -9.60 9.70 11.54
N ARG A 379 -8.43 9.61 12.15
CA ARG A 379 -7.60 8.42 12.39
C ARG A 379 -7.06 7.85 11.07
N THR A 380 -5.84 7.32 11.12
CA THR A 380 -5.07 7.00 9.91
C THR A 380 -4.45 5.60 9.98
N TRP A 381 -3.55 5.31 9.04
CA TRP A 381 -2.70 4.13 9.02
C TRP A 381 -1.77 4.00 10.23
N TYR A 382 -1.59 5.08 10.99
CA TYR A 382 -0.81 5.07 12.22
C TYR A 382 -1.45 4.29 13.37
N GLY A 383 -2.72 3.90 13.24
CA GLY A 383 -3.36 2.93 14.13
C GLY A 383 -2.54 1.65 14.33
N ARG A 384 -1.81 1.19 13.29
CA ARG A 384 -0.94 0.00 13.31
C ARG A 384 0.17 0.10 14.38
N VAL A 385 0.78 1.28 14.54
CA VAL A 385 1.89 1.51 15.48
C VAL A 385 1.44 2.12 16.83
N MET A 386 0.16 2.38 16.98
CA MET A 386 -0.47 2.89 18.22
C MET A 386 -1.48 1.89 18.79
N VAL A 387 -2.75 2.02 18.42
CA VAL A 387 -3.83 1.22 19.02
C VAL A 387 -3.66 -0.28 18.75
N GLU A 388 -3.31 -0.69 17.53
CA GLU A 388 -3.14 -2.10 17.21
C GLU A 388 -1.95 -2.73 17.94
N ARG A 389 -0.85 -1.97 18.10
CA ARG A 389 0.32 -2.35 18.91
C ARG A 389 -0.05 -2.54 20.38
N ILE A 390 -0.75 -1.58 20.98
CA ILE A 390 -1.03 -1.54 22.42
C ILE A 390 -2.11 -2.54 22.81
N GLU A 391 -3.11 -2.71 21.95
CA GLU A 391 -4.21 -3.66 22.18
C GLU A 391 -3.87 -5.10 21.71
N GLY A 392 -2.68 -5.30 21.11
CA GLY A 392 -2.25 -6.62 20.65
C GLY A 392 -3.00 -7.14 19.43
N PHE A 393 -3.52 -6.23 18.58
CA PHE A 393 -4.23 -6.60 17.35
C PHE A 393 -3.27 -6.88 16.18
N CYS A 394 -2.00 -6.68 16.37
CA CYS A 394 -0.92 -7.05 15.45
C CYS A 394 0.30 -7.56 16.20
N THR A 395 1.15 -8.32 15.50
CA THR A 395 2.40 -8.85 16.07
C THR A 395 3.47 -7.77 16.22
N GLN A 396 4.53 -8.10 16.96
CA GLN A 396 5.66 -7.19 17.14
C GLN A 396 6.39 -6.91 15.83
N GLU A 397 6.53 -7.91 14.99
CA GLU A 397 7.12 -7.80 13.66
C GLU A 397 6.30 -6.88 12.76
N GLU A 398 4.97 -7.01 12.79
CA GLU A 398 4.06 -6.21 11.97
C GLU A 398 4.11 -4.72 12.33
N TRP A 399 4.00 -4.32 13.60
CA TRP A 399 4.08 -2.90 13.92
C TRP A 399 5.50 -2.33 13.78
N LYS A 400 6.56 -3.14 13.96
CA LYS A 400 7.94 -2.67 13.73
C LYS A 400 8.22 -2.37 12.26
N ARG A 401 7.79 -3.25 11.34
CA ARG A 401 7.96 -2.99 9.90
C ARG A 401 7.05 -1.85 9.40
N ALA A 402 5.89 -1.64 10.04
CA ALA A 402 4.93 -0.62 9.64
C ALA A 402 5.51 0.81 9.62
N TYR A 403 6.50 1.14 10.45
CA TYR A 403 7.16 2.45 10.38
C TYR A 403 7.79 2.71 9.00
N LYS A 404 8.44 1.69 8.43
CA LYS A 404 9.05 1.79 7.11
C LYS A 404 7.98 1.79 6.02
N GLU A 405 6.99 0.90 6.09
CA GLU A 405 5.89 0.78 5.14
C GLU A 405 5.10 2.09 5.02
N ILE A 406 4.83 2.74 6.15
CA ILE A 406 4.16 4.05 6.22
C ILE A 406 5.02 5.13 5.56
N ASN A 407 6.30 5.21 5.91
CA ASN A 407 7.21 6.19 5.32
C ASN A 407 7.32 5.99 3.80
N ASP A 408 7.38 4.75 3.32
CA ASP A 408 7.43 4.44 1.91
C ASP A 408 6.12 4.85 1.19
N MET A 409 4.96 4.56 1.78
CA MET A 409 3.65 5.00 1.24
C MET A 409 3.56 6.53 1.14
N GLU A 410 3.92 7.23 2.21
CA GLU A 410 3.89 8.70 2.24
C GLU A 410 4.90 9.30 1.25
N LYS A 411 6.05 8.65 1.06
CA LYS A 411 7.04 9.03 0.05
C LYS A 411 6.48 8.86 -1.37
N ASP A 412 5.81 7.76 -1.65
CA ASP A 412 5.19 7.50 -2.96
C ASP A 412 4.11 8.55 -3.28
N LEU A 413 3.31 8.94 -2.30
CA LEU A 413 2.33 10.04 -2.42
C LEU A 413 3.01 11.37 -2.71
N ALA A 414 4.07 11.70 -1.98
CA ALA A 414 4.83 12.95 -2.14
C ALA A 414 5.56 12.99 -3.50
N ASP A 415 6.16 11.89 -3.95
CA ASP A 415 6.83 11.77 -5.24
C ASP A 415 5.84 11.89 -6.40
N ALA A 416 4.59 11.43 -6.22
CA ALA A 416 3.49 11.67 -7.15
C ALA A 416 2.97 13.12 -7.11
N GLY A 417 3.52 13.98 -6.25
CA GLY A 417 3.19 15.41 -6.17
C GLY A 417 2.12 15.77 -5.15
N ALA A 418 1.72 14.84 -4.29
CA ALA A 418 0.77 15.12 -3.21
C ALA A 418 1.40 15.99 -2.11
N VAL A 419 0.56 16.83 -1.49
CA VAL A 419 0.87 17.46 -0.21
C VAL A 419 0.38 16.53 0.90
N VAL A 420 1.30 16.03 1.72
CA VAL A 420 0.97 15.15 2.86
C VAL A 420 1.15 15.92 4.15
N LEU A 421 0.07 16.09 4.90
CA LEU A 421 0.06 16.77 6.19
C LEU A 421 -0.43 15.82 7.29
N LYS A 422 0.28 15.80 8.42
CA LYS A 422 -0.04 14.95 9.55
C LYS A 422 -0.13 15.76 10.83
N PHE A 423 -1.29 15.70 11.47
CA PHE A 423 -1.56 16.43 12.70
C PHE A 423 -1.69 15.47 13.88
N TRP A 424 -0.88 15.69 14.92
CA TRP A 424 -1.07 15.10 16.22
C TRP A 424 -1.72 16.13 17.15
N MET A 425 -2.99 15.87 17.56
CA MET A 425 -3.73 16.74 18.45
C MET A 425 -3.39 16.41 19.91
N GLN A 426 -2.51 17.23 20.52
CA GLN A 426 -1.98 17.01 21.86
C GLN A 426 -2.83 17.75 22.90
N ILE A 427 -3.26 17.02 23.92
CA ILE A 427 -3.85 17.56 25.16
C ILE A 427 -3.23 16.85 26.35
N ASP A 428 -3.28 17.47 27.52
CA ASP A 428 -2.91 16.78 28.75
C ASP A 428 -4.03 15.90 29.31
N LYS A 429 -3.63 15.01 30.23
CA LYS A 429 -4.53 14.04 30.85
C LYS A 429 -5.67 14.70 31.64
N LYS A 430 -5.44 15.91 32.20
CA LYS A 430 -6.45 16.68 32.94
C LYS A 430 -7.52 17.29 32.01
N GLU A 431 -7.08 17.88 30.89
CA GLU A 431 -8.02 18.43 29.92
C GLU A 431 -8.84 17.34 29.24
N GLN A 432 -8.25 16.14 28.99
CA GLN A 432 -9.00 15.01 28.46
C GLN A 432 -10.13 14.61 29.41
N GLU A 433 -9.84 14.41 30.70
CA GLU A 433 -10.84 14.05 31.71
C GLU A 433 -11.95 15.07 31.81
N LYS A 434 -11.60 16.36 31.85
CA LYS A 434 -12.57 17.45 31.84
C LYS A 434 -13.49 17.37 30.64
N ARG A 435 -12.96 17.07 29.44
CA ARG A 435 -13.74 16.94 28.22
C ARG A 435 -14.63 15.69 28.21
N PHE A 436 -14.16 14.58 28.79
CA PHE A 436 -14.94 13.37 28.95
C PHE A 436 -16.16 13.63 29.83
N ARG A 437 -15.96 14.25 31.01
CA ARG A 437 -17.05 14.63 31.92
C ARG A 437 -18.06 15.56 31.25
N GLN A 438 -17.58 16.61 30.54
CA GLN A 438 -18.45 17.51 29.78
C GLN A 438 -19.26 16.81 28.67
N ARG A 439 -18.76 15.73 28.08
CA ARG A 439 -19.51 14.93 27.12
C ARG A 439 -20.56 14.08 27.80
N GLN A 440 -20.27 13.47 28.95
CA GLN A 440 -21.21 12.66 29.74
C GLN A 440 -22.37 13.49 30.25
N GLU A 441 -22.10 14.74 30.65
CA GLU A 441 -23.11 15.67 31.17
C GLU A 441 -24.03 16.26 30.08
N ASN A 442 -23.59 16.22 28.80
CA ASN A 442 -24.35 16.79 27.70
C ASN A 442 -25.08 15.72 26.88
N PRO A 443 -26.44 15.67 26.95
CA PRO A 443 -27.24 14.64 26.27
C PRO A 443 -26.98 14.55 24.76
N GLU A 444 -26.65 15.69 24.11
CA GLU A 444 -26.35 15.72 22.67
C GLU A 444 -24.96 15.14 22.33
N LYS A 445 -24.12 14.88 23.35
CA LYS A 445 -22.72 14.45 23.17
C LYS A 445 -22.37 13.14 23.87
N GLN A 446 -23.27 12.59 24.65
CA GLN A 446 -23.07 11.33 25.38
C GLN A 446 -22.64 10.18 24.45
N TRP A 447 -23.21 10.12 23.26
CA TRP A 447 -22.86 9.12 22.24
C TRP A 447 -21.39 9.18 21.75
N LYS A 448 -20.66 10.25 22.10
CA LYS A 448 -19.23 10.45 21.72
C LYS A 448 -18.26 9.93 22.75
N ILE A 449 -18.73 9.31 23.81
CA ILE A 449 -17.88 8.71 24.83
C ILE A 449 -18.30 7.28 25.06
N THR A 450 -17.33 6.39 25.06
CA THR A 450 -17.51 4.95 25.21
C THR A 450 -16.66 4.43 26.37
N GLU A 451 -16.89 3.19 26.77
CA GLU A 451 -16.01 2.51 27.74
C GLU A 451 -14.59 2.33 27.20
N GLU A 452 -14.44 2.24 25.88
CA GLU A 452 -13.13 2.17 25.22
C GLU A 452 -12.30 3.43 25.46
N ASP A 453 -12.90 4.62 25.43
CA ASP A 453 -12.19 5.90 25.70
C ASP A 453 -11.58 5.89 27.12
N TRP A 454 -12.30 5.33 28.10
CA TRP A 454 -11.78 5.23 29.47
C TRP A 454 -10.67 4.17 29.60
N ARG A 455 -10.80 3.01 28.97
CA ARG A 455 -9.73 2.00 28.92
C ARG A 455 -8.46 2.53 28.26
N ASN A 456 -8.59 3.24 27.16
CA ASN A 456 -7.43 3.87 26.49
C ASN A 456 -6.71 4.85 27.42
N ARG A 457 -7.46 5.59 28.24
CA ARG A 457 -6.92 6.51 29.22
C ARG A 457 -6.13 5.80 30.33
N GLU A 458 -6.52 4.59 30.73
CA GLU A 458 -5.78 3.79 31.71
C GLU A 458 -4.37 3.41 31.21
N LYS A 459 -4.22 3.23 29.91
CA LYS A 459 -2.96 2.92 29.24
C LYS A 459 -2.19 4.17 28.75
N TRP A 460 -2.45 5.35 29.34
CA TRP A 460 -1.91 6.63 28.86
C TRP A 460 -0.40 6.60 28.61
N GLU A 461 0.38 6.08 29.56
CA GLU A 461 1.85 6.05 29.49
C GLU A 461 2.33 5.18 28.31
N GLN A 462 1.68 4.05 28.07
CA GLN A 462 1.99 3.16 26.94
C GLN A 462 1.68 3.85 25.57
N TYR A 463 0.55 4.54 25.52
CA TYR A 463 0.18 5.33 24.34
C TYR A 463 1.16 6.50 24.13
N GLU A 464 1.56 7.19 25.18
CA GLU A 464 2.50 8.31 25.11
C GLU A 464 3.86 7.86 24.57
N GLU A 465 4.37 6.72 25.04
CA GLU A 465 5.58 6.10 24.52
C GLU A 465 5.45 5.76 23.03
N ALA A 466 4.39 5.06 22.63
CA ALA A 466 4.16 4.67 21.24
C ALA A 466 4.02 5.90 20.33
N VAL A 467 3.38 6.96 20.80
CA VAL A 467 3.24 8.22 20.07
C VAL A 467 4.56 8.94 19.90
N ASN A 468 5.38 9.04 20.96
CA ASN A 468 6.71 9.65 20.87
C ASN A 468 7.58 8.89 19.85
N GLU A 469 7.59 7.55 19.89
CA GLU A 469 8.30 6.73 18.92
C GLU A 469 7.77 6.96 17.49
N MET A 470 6.46 6.99 17.32
CA MET A 470 5.81 7.28 16.03
C MET A 470 6.23 8.64 15.47
N LEU A 471 6.15 9.69 16.27
CA LEU A 471 6.51 11.04 15.86
C LEU A 471 7.97 11.13 15.40
N ILE A 472 8.89 10.46 16.10
CA ILE A 472 10.32 10.48 15.78
C ILE A 472 10.62 9.64 14.53
N ARG A 473 10.08 8.42 14.44
CA ARG A 473 10.39 7.50 13.34
C ARG A 473 9.74 7.88 12.01
N THR A 474 8.68 8.66 12.03
CA THR A 474 7.89 8.95 10.84
C THR A 474 7.73 10.43 10.52
N SER A 475 8.40 11.35 11.23
CA SER A 475 8.46 12.75 10.84
C SER A 475 9.54 12.93 9.77
N THR A 476 9.13 12.88 8.51
CA THR A 476 10.03 12.99 7.35
C THR A 476 9.97 14.40 6.73
N GLU A 477 10.96 14.76 5.91
CA GLU A 477 10.99 16.06 5.22
C GLU A 477 9.81 16.25 4.26
N TYR A 478 9.34 15.15 3.63
CA TYR A 478 8.23 15.16 2.68
C TYR A 478 6.86 15.04 3.37
N ALA A 479 6.80 14.55 4.60
CA ALA A 479 5.59 14.40 5.40
C ALA A 479 5.89 14.57 6.90
N PRO A 480 6.17 15.81 7.37
CA PRO A 480 6.47 16.06 8.77
C PRO A 480 5.21 15.97 9.65
N TRP A 481 5.39 15.54 10.90
CA TRP A 481 4.37 15.66 11.91
C TRP A 481 4.24 17.09 12.42
N ILE A 482 3.02 17.54 12.53
CA ILE A 482 2.65 18.82 13.16
C ILE A 482 1.95 18.51 14.48
N VAL A 483 2.63 18.76 15.60
CA VAL A 483 2.01 18.67 16.92
C VAL A 483 1.19 19.93 17.17
N VAL A 484 -0.10 19.76 17.49
CA VAL A 484 -1.05 20.84 17.71
C VAL A 484 -1.43 20.88 19.19
N GLU A 485 -1.15 21.98 19.84
CA GLU A 485 -1.51 22.25 21.23
C GLU A 485 -3.03 22.37 21.36
N GLY A 486 -3.64 21.34 21.95
CA GLY A 486 -5.07 21.14 21.91
C GLY A 486 -5.85 21.57 23.14
N ASN A 487 -5.19 21.98 24.24
CA ASN A 487 -5.89 22.42 25.45
C ASN A 487 -6.82 23.60 25.16
N ASP A 488 -6.37 24.59 24.40
CA ASP A 488 -7.26 25.64 23.87
C ASP A 488 -7.80 25.27 22.47
N LYS A 489 -9.10 25.09 22.36
CA LYS A 489 -9.77 24.71 21.11
C LYS A 489 -9.68 25.78 20.01
N TYR A 490 -9.57 27.05 20.38
CA TYR A 490 -9.50 28.14 19.43
C TYR A 490 -8.11 28.20 18.81
N TYR A 491 -7.09 28.12 19.65
CA TYR A 491 -5.69 28.05 19.22
C TYR A 491 -5.46 26.84 18.29
N ALA A 492 -5.84 25.64 18.74
CA ALA A 492 -5.66 24.41 17.97
C ALA A 492 -6.27 24.49 16.57
N ARG A 493 -7.49 24.99 16.45
CA ARG A 493 -8.18 25.13 15.16
C ARG A 493 -7.49 26.13 14.24
N LEU A 494 -7.02 27.26 14.77
CA LEU A 494 -6.29 28.24 13.96
C LEU A 494 -4.96 27.68 13.50
N LYS A 495 -4.20 27.01 14.37
CA LYS A 495 -2.92 26.39 14.01
C LYS A 495 -3.09 25.38 12.88
N VAL A 496 -4.10 24.51 12.93
CA VAL A 496 -4.40 23.56 11.85
C VAL A 496 -4.68 24.30 10.53
N LEU A 497 -5.57 25.30 10.53
CA LEU A 497 -5.90 26.03 9.31
C LEU A 497 -4.69 26.79 8.74
N GLU A 498 -3.92 27.44 9.59
CA GLU A 498 -2.71 28.19 9.22
C GLU A 498 -1.68 27.27 8.58
N THR A 499 -1.38 26.12 9.22
CA THR A 499 -0.45 25.14 8.68
C THR A 499 -0.89 24.60 7.32
N VAL A 500 -2.18 24.31 7.15
CA VAL A 500 -2.73 23.89 5.85
C VAL A 500 -2.54 24.99 4.81
N ILE A 501 -2.88 26.25 5.13
CA ILE A 501 -2.71 27.38 4.22
C ILE A 501 -1.26 27.51 3.77
N ASP A 502 -0.32 27.52 4.71
CA ASP A 502 1.11 27.70 4.43
C ASP A 502 1.65 26.57 3.52
N ALA A 503 1.26 25.33 3.80
CA ALA A 503 1.66 24.18 2.99
C ALA A 503 1.10 24.24 1.56
N LEU A 504 -0.16 24.65 1.42
CA LEU A 504 -0.81 24.79 0.11
C LEU A 504 -0.23 25.95 -0.68
N GLU A 505 -0.04 27.15 -0.07
CA GLU A 505 0.59 28.31 -0.70
C GLU A 505 2.00 27.95 -1.19
N LYS A 506 2.82 27.31 -0.34
CA LYS A 506 4.16 26.85 -0.70
C LYS A 506 4.16 25.86 -1.88
N ARG A 507 3.19 24.94 -1.95
CA ARG A 507 3.10 23.95 -3.03
C ARG A 507 2.60 24.56 -4.33
N ILE A 508 1.62 25.43 -4.24
CA ILE A 508 1.02 26.14 -5.39
C ILE A 508 2.04 27.08 -6.04
N SER A 509 2.89 27.75 -5.27
CA SER A 509 3.92 28.65 -5.78
C SER A 509 5.07 27.93 -6.51
N LYS A 510 5.27 26.63 -6.25
CA LYS A 510 6.31 25.82 -6.90
C LYS A 510 5.86 25.16 -8.23
N LYS A 511 4.58 25.23 -8.58
CA LYS A 511 3.97 24.66 -9.78
C LYS A 511 3.40 25.76 -10.69
#